data_3fa5e5b2bbc71f4feb612d45a78da02c
#
_entry.id   3fa5e5b2bbc71f4feb612d45a78da02c
#
_cell.length_a   1.000
_cell.length_b   1.000
_cell.length_c   1.000
_cell.angle_alpha   90.00
_cell.angle_beta   90.00
_cell.angle_gamma   90.00
#
_symmetry.space_group_name_H-M   'P 1'
#
loop_
_entity.id
_entity.type
_entity.pdbx_description
1 polymer ?
#
loop_
_entity_poly.entity_id
_entity_poly.type
_entity_poly.pdbx_seq_one_letter_code
_entity_poly.pdbx_strand_id
1 'polypeptide(L)'
;MKHKRFLFLLTAAVAFIIQLIDIISYTIKFSITKTFVLIIIQMIGLVGYAYDARNVVKNKRRMFTILQSVAFFIYLINLTYQLFLNPALRHVKVISSVNISPLKTILLYYTAYERHTLPIKNIILNMIGNVMLFMPFGFFVYVLFKPMRSFLPYFLFFLFMIVGVEVIQYIWKVGSADIDDIILNMSGVLILYIVLKIPFIKKLF
;
A
#
# COMPACT_ATOMS: atom_id res chain seq x y z
N MET A 1 -31.65 4.81 -0.75
CA MET A 1 -30.64 4.02 -1.49
C MET A 1 -29.76 4.86 -2.43
N LYS A 2 -30.28 5.76 -3.28
CA LYS A 2 -29.43 6.62 -4.16
C LYS A 2 -28.43 7.49 -3.38
N HIS A 3 -28.82 8.07 -2.25
CA HIS A 3 -27.96 8.90 -1.41
C HIS A 3 -26.75 8.17 -0.83
N LYS A 4 -26.88 6.91 -0.41
CA LYS A 4 -25.74 6.14 0.14
C LYS A 4 -24.65 5.90 -0.91
N ARG A 5 -25.05 5.58 -2.15
CA ARG A 5 -24.10 5.40 -3.26
C ARG A 5 -23.35 6.67 -3.60
N PHE A 6 -24.08 7.78 -3.63
CA PHE A 6 -23.47 9.08 -3.87
C PHE A 6 -22.44 9.41 -2.77
N LEU A 7 -22.78 9.16 -1.50
CA LEU A 7 -21.85 9.37 -0.38
C LEU A 7 -20.58 8.52 -0.52
N PHE A 8 -20.70 7.23 -0.84
CA PHE A 8 -19.54 6.36 -1.03
C PHE A 8 -18.65 6.81 -2.20
N LEU A 9 -19.23 7.24 -3.30
CA LEU A 9 -18.46 7.76 -4.43
C LEU A 9 -17.83 9.10 -4.09
N LEU A 10 -18.54 9.96 -3.39
CA LEU A 10 -18.05 11.26 -2.94
C LEU A 10 -16.86 11.11 -1.98
N THR A 11 -16.94 10.21 -1.01
CA THR A 11 -15.82 9.97 -0.08
C THR A 11 -14.58 9.47 -0.80
N ALA A 12 -14.73 8.55 -1.78
CA ALA A 12 -13.62 8.09 -2.59
C ALA A 12 -13.04 9.22 -3.47
N ALA A 13 -13.89 10.04 -4.09
CA ALA A 13 -13.47 11.17 -4.91
C ALA A 13 -12.75 12.26 -4.10
N VAL A 14 -13.27 12.61 -2.92
CA VAL A 14 -12.64 13.58 -2.02
C VAL A 14 -11.26 13.09 -1.55
N ALA A 15 -11.16 11.84 -1.13
CA ALA A 15 -9.88 11.25 -0.74
C ALA A 15 -8.88 11.29 -1.91
N PHE A 16 -9.32 11.01 -3.13
CA PHE A 16 -8.51 11.11 -4.35
C PHE A 16 -8.05 12.53 -4.64
N ILE A 17 -8.95 13.51 -4.59
CA ILE A 17 -8.61 14.93 -4.84
C ILE A 17 -7.56 15.40 -3.83
N ILE A 18 -7.71 15.03 -2.55
CA ILE A 18 -6.72 15.37 -1.52
C ILE A 18 -5.36 14.75 -1.84
N GLN A 19 -5.32 13.49 -2.29
CA GLN A 19 -4.07 12.83 -2.71
C GLN A 19 -3.42 13.53 -3.90
N LEU A 20 -4.19 13.96 -4.90
CA LEU A 20 -3.68 14.72 -6.03
C LEU A 20 -3.12 16.08 -5.59
N ILE A 21 -3.82 16.79 -4.73
CA ILE A 21 -3.36 18.07 -4.18
C ILE A 21 -2.04 17.87 -3.41
N ASP A 22 -1.92 16.82 -2.60
CA ASP A 22 -0.70 16.51 -1.86
C ASP A 22 0.49 16.19 -2.78
N ILE A 23 0.26 15.53 -3.92
CA ILE A 23 1.30 15.26 -4.94
C ILE A 23 1.72 16.54 -5.67
N ILE A 24 0.77 17.39 -6.04
CA ILE A 24 1.01 18.62 -6.82
C ILE A 24 1.60 19.71 -5.93
N SER A 25 1.16 19.80 -4.69
CA SER A 25 1.61 20.84 -3.76
C SER A 25 2.94 20.46 -3.12
N TYR A 26 4.04 20.86 -3.75
CA TYR A 26 5.41 20.70 -3.24
C TYR A 26 5.63 21.28 -1.83
N THR A 27 4.68 22.07 -1.32
CA THR A 27 4.76 22.81 -0.06
C THR A 27 4.13 22.09 1.14
N ILE A 28 3.32 21.06 0.93
CA ILE A 28 2.67 20.32 2.02
C ILE A 28 3.62 19.20 2.48
N LYS A 29 4.00 19.22 3.75
CA LYS A 29 4.77 18.14 4.38
C LYS A 29 4.07 16.80 4.11
N PHE A 30 4.64 16.03 3.23
CA PHE A 30 4.12 14.72 2.85
C PHE A 30 4.16 13.80 4.07
N SER A 31 3.02 13.30 4.49
CA SER A 31 2.89 12.36 5.61
C SER A 31 2.48 11.00 5.09
N ILE A 32 3.34 10.00 5.27
CA ILE A 32 3.06 8.59 4.97
C ILE A 32 1.73 8.17 5.61
N THR A 33 1.53 8.53 6.87
CA THR A 33 0.30 8.22 7.62
C THR A 33 -0.94 8.82 6.94
N LYS A 34 -0.87 10.08 6.48
CA LYS A 34 -1.99 10.75 5.78
C LYS A 34 -2.33 10.01 4.49
N THR A 35 -1.32 9.64 3.72
CA THR A 35 -1.52 8.90 2.45
C THR A 35 -2.18 7.55 2.70
N PHE A 36 -1.73 6.80 3.70
CA PHE A 36 -2.36 5.51 4.05
C PHE A 36 -3.82 5.68 4.46
N VAL A 37 -4.13 6.64 5.31
CA VAL A 37 -5.51 6.93 5.73
C VAL A 37 -6.38 7.27 4.51
N LEU A 38 -5.90 8.11 3.60
CA LEU A 38 -6.63 8.47 2.39
C LEU A 38 -6.86 7.28 1.45
N ILE A 39 -5.88 6.39 1.30
CA ILE A 39 -6.03 5.15 0.51
C ILE A 39 -7.09 4.24 1.15
N ILE A 40 -7.07 4.06 2.45
CA ILE A 40 -8.08 3.26 3.16
C ILE A 40 -9.49 3.85 2.97
N ILE A 41 -9.65 5.16 3.13
CA ILE A 41 -10.94 5.85 2.91
C ILE A 41 -11.41 5.67 1.47
N GLN A 42 -10.51 5.80 0.50
CA GLN A 42 -10.80 5.59 -0.92
C GLN A 42 -11.26 4.15 -1.19
N MET A 43 -10.56 3.16 -0.63
CA MET A 43 -10.93 1.74 -0.76
C MET A 43 -12.30 1.46 -0.16
N ILE A 44 -12.59 1.96 1.05
CA ILE A 44 -13.89 1.81 1.71
C ILE A 44 -14.99 2.43 0.85
N GLY A 45 -14.77 3.64 0.33
CA GLY A 45 -15.72 4.32 -0.56
C GLY A 45 -16.01 3.50 -1.83
N LEU A 46 -14.98 3.00 -2.50
CA LEU A 46 -15.14 2.21 -3.73
C LEU A 46 -15.81 0.86 -3.48
N VAL A 47 -15.42 0.16 -2.42
CA VAL A 47 -16.04 -1.13 -2.03
C VAL A 47 -17.50 -0.91 -1.62
N GLY A 48 -17.78 0.11 -0.81
CA GLY A 48 -19.14 0.46 -0.40
C GLY A 48 -20.02 0.83 -1.58
N TYR A 49 -19.52 1.62 -2.53
CA TYR A 49 -20.21 1.94 -3.77
C TYR A 49 -20.50 0.69 -4.60
N ALA A 50 -19.52 -0.17 -4.80
CA ALA A 50 -19.67 -1.40 -5.57
C ALA A 50 -20.68 -2.35 -4.94
N TYR A 51 -20.65 -2.49 -3.62
CA TYR A 51 -21.60 -3.30 -2.87
C TYR A 51 -23.06 -2.79 -3.03
N ASP A 52 -23.27 -1.49 -2.87
CA ASP A 52 -24.63 -0.90 -2.97
C ASP A 52 -25.13 -0.83 -4.43
N ALA A 53 -24.23 -0.65 -5.40
CA ALA A 53 -24.56 -0.59 -6.83
C ALA A 53 -24.87 -1.95 -7.44
N ARG A 54 -24.54 -3.06 -6.78
CA ARG A 54 -24.67 -4.43 -7.32
C ARG A 54 -26.07 -4.79 -7.84
N ASN A 55 -27.13 -4.16 -7.33
CA ASN A 55 -28.53 -4.47 -7.67
C ASN A 55 -29.18 -3.53 -8.70
N VAL A 56 -28.50 -2.49 -9.16
CA VAL A 56 -29.10 -1.38 -9.93
C VAL A 56 -28.42 -1.11 -11.27
N VAL A 57 -27.14 -1.46 -11.43
CA VAL A 57 -26.38 -1.13 -12.63
C VAL A 57 -26.35 -2.30 -13.61
N LYS A 58 -26.76 -2.08 -14.86
CA LYS A 58 -26.90 -3.12 -15.92
C LYS A 58 -25.55 -3.79 -16.25
N ASN A 59 -24.42 -3.04 -16.23
CA ASN A 59 -23.06 -3.53 -16.48
C ASN A 59 -22.15 -3.42 -15.25
N LYS A 60 -22.61 -3.93 -14.12
CA LYS A 60 -21.98 -3.84 -12.81
C LYS A 60 -20.49 -4.24 -12.80
N ARG A 61 -20.19 -5.38 -13.43
CA ARG A 61 -18.83 -5.94 -13.45
C ARG A 61 -17.87 -5.01 -14.17
N ARG A 62 -18.26 -4.48 -15.33
CA ARG A 62 -17.41 -3.56 -16.10
C ARG A 62 -17.16 -2.26 -15.34
N MET A 63 -18.19 -1.68 -14.76
CA MET A 63 -18.08 -0.45 -13.97
C MET A 63 -17.19 -0.67 -12.74
N PHE A 64 -17.38 -1.79 -12.02
CA PHE A 64 -16.55 -2.14 -10.87
C PHE A 64 -15.09 -2.27 -11.28
N THR A 65 -14.80 -2.99 -12.37
CA THR A 65 -13.43 -3.14 -12.88
C THR A 65 -12.80 -1.79 -13.23
N ILE A 66 -13.53 -0.91 -13.92
CA ILE A 66 -13.04 0.43 -14.28
C ILE A 66 -12.69 1.23 -13.03
N LEU A 67 -13.59 1.30 -12.04
CA LEU A 67 -13.36 2.04 -10.80
C LEU A 67 -12.14 1.50 -10.03
N GLN A 68 -12.02 0.18 -9.93
CA GLN A 68 -10.87 -0.45 -9.28
C GLN A 68 -9.57 -0.22 -10.05
N SER A 69 -9.59 -0.25 -11.39
CA SER A 69 -8.42 0.05 -12.21
C SER A 69 -7.97 1.50 -12.07
N VAL A 70 -8.89 2.45 -12.01
CA VAL A 70 -8.57 3.87 -11.78
C VAL A 70 -7.95 4.03 -10.39
N ALA A 71 -8.58 3.46 -9.36
CA ALA A 71 -8.06 3.53 -7.99
C ALA A 71 -6.67 2.87 -7.87
N PHE A 72 -6.46 1.76 -8.55
CA PHE A 72 -5.18 1.08 -8.62
C PHE A 72 -4.09 1.96 -9.27
N PHE A 73 -4.41 2.58 -10.39
CA PHE A 73 -3.47 3.47 -11.08
C PHE A 73 -3.05 4.66 -10.21
N ILE A 74 -4.01 5.27 -9.52
CA ILE A 74 -3.75 6.34 -8.56
C ILE A 74 -2.85 5.86 -7.44
N TYR A 75 -3.15 4.67 -6.89
CA TYR A 75 -2.33 4.08 -5.86
C TYR A 75 -0.90 3.82 -6.34
N LEU A 76 -0.70 3.33 -7.57
CA LEU A 76 0.63 3.12 -8.16
C LEU A 76 1.44 4.41 -8.25
N ILE A 77 0.81 5.52 -8.63
CA ILE A 77 1.47 6.84 -8.65
C ILE A 77 1.95 7.20 -7.23
N ASN A 78 1.06 7.06 -6.23
CA ASN A 78 1.41 7.35 -4.84
C ASN A 78 2.52 6.42 -4.32
N LEU A 79 2.44 5.12 -4.61
CA LEU A 79 3.44 4.15 -4.21
C LEU A 79 4.81 4.47 -4.83
N THR A 80 4.85 4.75 -6.14
CA THR A 80 6.08 5.12 -6.84
C THR A 80 6.69 6.40 -6.26
N TYR A 81 5.86 7.40 -5.97
CA TYR A 81 6.31 8.61 -5.31
C TYR A 81 6.92 8.32 -3.94
N GLN A 82 6.27 7.51 -3.12
CA GLN A 82 6.75 7.14 -1.78
C GLN A 82 8.07 6.39 -1.84
N LEU A 83 8.19 5.42 -2.74
CA LEU A 83 9.35 4.55 -2.82
C LEU A 83 10.59 5.23 -3.41
N PHE A 84 10.41 6.16 -4.35
CA PHE A 84 11.53 6.63 -5.17
C PHE A 84 11.68 8.15 -5.25
N LEU A 85 10.60 8.92 -5.06
CA LEU A 85 10.61 10.36 -5.32
C LEU A 85 10.45 11.21 -4.06
N ASN A 86 10.12 10.61 -2.91
CA ASN A 86 9.90 11.33 -1.67
C ASN A 86 11.18 12.07 -1.23
N PRO A 87 11.16 13.42 -1.13
CA PRO A 87 12.34 14.20 -0.75
C PRO A 87 12.90 13.81 0.62
N ALA A 88 12.07 13.34 1.54
CA ALA A 88 12.53 12.90 2.86
C ALA A 88 13.53 11.74 2.78
N LEU A 89 13.48 10.90 1.73
CA LEU A 89 14.43 9.82 1.49
C LEU A 89 15.81 10.34 1.01
N ARG A 90 15.86 11.53 0.40
CA ARG A 90 17.08 12.10 -0.21
C ARG A 90 17.94 12.88 0.79
N HIS A 91 17.35 13.36 1.88
CA HIS A 91 18.06 14.16 2.89
C HIS A 91 18.80 13.33 3.92
N VAL A 92 18.47 12.06 4.04
CA VAL A 92 19.30 11.12 4.78
C VAL A 92 20.44 10.72 3.86
N LYS A 93 21.70 10.97 4.23
CA LYS A 93 22.85 10.34 3.58
C LYS A 93 22.68 8.83 3.78
N VAL A 94 21.95 8.21 2.86
CA VAL A 94 21.81 6.76 2.82
C VAL A 94 23.18 6.25 2.43
N ILE A 95 23.94 5.79 3.43
CA ILE A 95 25.07 4.91 3.16
C ILE A 95 24.41 3.70 2.53
N SER A 96 24.56 3.56 1.21
CA SER A 96 24.03 2.42 0.47
C SER A 96 24.58 1.15 1.10
N SER A 97 23.83 0.58 2.02
CA SER A 97 24.21 -0.64 2.74
C SER A 97 23.30 -1.78 2.28
N VAL A 98 23.87 -2.96 2.20
CA VAL A 98 23.13 -4.18 1.95
C VAL A 98 23.04 -4.93 3.27
N ASN A 99 21.83 -5.18 3.75
CA ASN A 99 21.60 -6.03 4.90
C ASN A 99 20.92 -7.33 4.45
N ILE A 100 21.68 -8.42 4.48
CA ILE A 100 21.19 -9.76 4.16
C ILE A 100 20.94 -10.62 5.40
N SER A 101 21.16 -10.06 6.59
CA SER A 101 20.96 -10.78 7.86
C SER A 101 19.52 -10.60 8.33
N PRO A 102 18.68 -11.66 8.30
CA PRO A 102 17.30 -11.58 8.73
C PRO A 102 17.18 -11.11 10.18
N LEU A 103 16.14 -10.34 10.47
CA LEU A 103 15.80 -9.79 11.79
C LEU A 103 16.79 -8.77 12.36
N LYS A 104 17.87 -8.46 11.66
CA LYS A 104 18.89 -7.53 12.17
C LYS A 104 18.32 -6.11 12.37
N THR A 105 17.63 -5.57 11.39
CA THR A 105 17.01 -4.24 11.47
C THR A 105 15.87 -4.22 12.48
N ILE A 106 15.08 -5.29 12.55
CA ILE A 106 14.01 -5.44 13.54
C ILE A 106 14.60 -5.44 14.96
N LEU A 107 15.69 -6.17 15.21
CA LEU A 107 16.39 -6.20 16.50
C LEU A 107 17.04 -4.86 16.84
N LEU A 108 17.56 -4.13 15.85
CA LEU A 108 18.07 -2.77 16.05
C LEU A 108 16.96 -1.82 16.50
N TYR A 109 15.77 -1.90 15.93
CA TYR A 109 14.61 -1.12 16.38
C TYR A 109 14.17 -1.50 17.79
N TYR A 110 14.16 -2.80 18.13
CA TYR A 110 13.87 -3.27 19.49
C TYR A 110 14.89 -2.71 20.49
N THR A 111 16.18 -2.80 20.19
CA THR A 111 17.25 -2.23 21.03
C THR A 111 17.16 -0.72 21.16
N ALA A 112 16.82 -0.01 20.07
CA ALA A 112 16.61 1.42 20.08
C ALA A 112 15.41 1.84 20.95
N TYR A 113 14.36 1.01 20.99
CA TYR A 113 13.22 1.18 21.88
C TYR A 113 13.64 1.04 23.35
N GLU A 114 14.34 -0.05 23.72
CA GLU A 114 14.79 -0.28 25.09
C GLU A 114 15.73 0.81 25.60
N ARG A 115 16.63 1.28 24.73
CA ARG A 115 17.60 2.34 25.06
C ARG A 115 17.06 3.75 24.93
N HIS A 116 15.79 3.92 24.57
CA HIS A 116 15.18 5.24 24.31
C HIS A 116 15.95 6.13 23.32
N THR A 117 16.69 5.53 22.38
CA THR A 117 17.52 6.25 21.40
C THR A 117 16.73 6.75 20.21
N LEU A 118 15.59 6.14 19.91
CA LEU A 118 14.66 6.57 18.85
C LEU A 118 13.25 6.75 19.40
N PRO A 119 12.52 7.78 18.96
CA PRO A 119 11.11 7.92 19.28
C PRO A 119 10.32 6.69 18.82
N ILE A 120 9.49 6.13 19.70
CA ILE A 120 8.64 4.97 19.40
C ILE A 120 7.79 5.15 18.14
N LYS A 121 7.34 6.38 17.89
CA LYS A 121 6.61 6.74 16.68
C LYS A 121 7.38 6.38 15.40
N ASN A 122 8.69 6.63 15.36
CA ASN A 122 9.51 6.35 14.18
C ASN A 122 9.68 4.85 13.99
N ILE A 123 9.85 4.09 15.07
CA ILE A 123 9.95 2.63 15.03
C ILE A 123 8.64 2.03 14.48
N ILE A 124 7.49 2.43 15.04
CA ILE A 124 6.18 1.97 14.59
C ILE A 124 5.93 2.34 13.12
N LEU A 125 6.26 3.57 12.72
CA LEU A 125 6.06 4.02 11.34
C LEU A 125 6.91 3.21 10.34
N ASN A 126 8.14 2.85 10.69
CA ASN A 126 8.97 2.03 9.82
C ASN A 126 8.46 0.59 9.75
N MET A 127 8.21 -0.05 10.88
CA MET A 127 7.77 -1.46 10.91
C MET A 127 6.37 -1.65 10.31
N ILE A 128 5.38 -0.91 10.84
CA ILE A 128 4.00 -1.02 10.36
C ILE A 128 3.86 -0.43 8.96
N GLY A 129 4.63 0.63 8.66
CA GLY A 129 4.68 1.23 7.33
C GLY A 129 5.04 0.22 6.26
N ASN A 130 6.12 -0.56 6.46
CA ASN A 130 6.52 -1.61 5.52
C ASN A 130 5.46 -2.71 5.43
N VAL A 131 4.91 -3.20 6.54
CA VAL A 131 3.82 -4.19 6.51
C VAL A 131 2.63 -3.70 5.68
N MET A 132 2.24 -2.43 5.82
CA MET A 132 1.06 -1.89 5.14
C MET A 132 1.31 -1.40 3.72
N LEU A 133 2.57 -1.12 3.36
CA LEU A 133 2.95 -0.43 2.13
C LEU A 133 2.41 -1.13 0.87
N PHE A 134 2.49 -2.44 0.78
CA PHE A 134 2.06 -3.20 -0.39
C PHE A 134 0.67 -3.85 -0.24
N MET A 135 0.00 -3.71 0.93
CA MET A 135 -1.33 -4.29 1.12
C MET A 135 -2.37 -3.76 0.11
N PRO A 136 -2.50 -2.43 -0.15
CA PRO A 136 -3.44 -1.96 -1.16
C PRO A 136 -3.11 -2.50 -2.56
N PHE A 137 -1.82 -2.63 -2.90
CA PHE A 137 -1.40 -3.25 -4.15
C PHE A 137 -1.87 -4.71 -4.23
N GLY A 138 -1.67 -5.45 -3.15
CA GLY A 138 -2.14 -6.83 -3.02
C GLY A 138 -3.65 -6.96 -3.25
N PHE A 139 -4.44 -6.04 -2.67
CA PHE A 139 -5.87 -5.99 -2.87
C PHE A 139 -6.24 -5.81 -4.36
N PHE A 140 -5.71 -4.79 -5.02
CA PHE A 140 -6.04 -4.51 -6.41
C PHE A 140 -5.61 -5.66 -7.34
N VAL A 141 -4.43 -6.20 -7.15
CA VAL A 141 -3.91 -7.34 -7.94
C VAL A 141 -4.82 -8.57 -7.77
N TYR A 142 -5.21 -8.89 -6.54
CA TYR A 142 -6.13 -10.00 -6.26
C TYR A 142 -7.50 -9.83 -6.91
N VAL A 143 -8.06 -8.62 -6.87
CA VAL A 143 -9.41 -8.33 -7.40
C VAL A 143 -9.41 -8.28 -8.92
N LEU A 144 -8.43 -7.60 -9.52
CA LEU A 144 -8.39 -7.35 -10.96
C LEU A 144 -7.89 -8.54 -11.76
N PHE A 145 -6.94 -9.32 -11.23
CA PHE A 145 -6.26 -10.39 -11.96
C PHE A 145 -6.62 -11.77 -11.41
N LYS A 146 -7.42 -12.53 -12.15
CA LYS A 146 -7.88 -13.88 -11.73
C LYS A 146 -6.76 -14.84 -11.33
N PRO A 147 -5.61 -14.94 -12.05
CA PRO A 147 -4.51 -15.84 -11.65
C PRO A 147 -3.97 -15.54 -10.25
N MET A 148 -4.01 -14.27 -9.83
CA MET A 148 -3.53 -13.83 -8.53
C MET A 148 -4.44 -14.22 -7.35
N ARG A 149 -5.57 -14.86 -7.64
CA ARG A 149 -6.41 -15.49 -6.62
C ARG A 149 -5.86 -16.84 -6.14
N SER A 150 -4.87 -17.41 -6.83
CA SER A 150 -4.10 -18.58 -6.39
C SER A 150 -2.86 -18.16 -5.60
N PHE A 151 -2.51 -18.96 -4.58
CA PHE A 151 -1.44 -18.60 -3.64
C PHE A 151 -0.09 -18.45 -4.33
N LEU A 152 0.32 -19.45 -5.12
CA LEU A 152 1.67 -19.48 -5.70
C LEU A 152 1.93 -18.32 -6.69
N PRO A 153 1.05 -18.01 -7.66
CA PRO A 153 1.23 -16.83 -8.51
C PRO A 153 1.25 -15.53 -7.74
N TYR A 154 0.39 -15.38 -6.72
CA TYR A 154 0.35 -14.19 -5.88
C TYR A 154 1.64 -14.02 -5.08
N PHE A 155 2.10 -15.07 -4.41
CA PHE A 155 3.33 -15.09 -3.63
C PHE A 155 4.55 -14.73 -4.48
N LEU A 156 4.74 -15.44 -5.60
CA LEU A 156 5.89 -15.22 -6.48
C LEU A 156 5.89 -13.82 -7.09
N PHE A 157 4.73 -13.34 -7.54
CA PHE A 157 4.59 -11.98 -8.07
C PHE A 157 5.06 -10.93 -7.06
N PHE A 158 4.57 -11.00 -5.81
CA PHE A 158 4.94 -10.03 -4.78
C PHE A 158 6.39 -10.21 -4.32
N LEU A 159 6.89 -11.42 -4.23
CA LEU A 159 8.28 -11.67 -3.89
C LEU A 159 9.23 -11.00 -4.90
N PHE A 160 9.05 -11.27 -6.18
CA PHE A 160 9.91 -10.66 -7.22
C PHE A 160 9.74 -9.15 -7.30
N MET A 161 8.53 -8.66 -7.14
CA MET A 161 8.24 -7.23 -7.20
C MET A 161 8.86 -6.49 -6.02
N ILE A 162 8.72 -6.99 -4.79
CA ILE A 162 9.28 -6.36 -3.58
C ILE A 162 10.81 -6.41 -3.62
N VAL A 163 11.41 -7.57 -3.98
CA VAL A 163 12.86 -7.66 -4.18
C VAL A 163 13.34 -6.69 -5.24
N GLY A 164 12.62 -6.57 -6.36
CA GLY A 164 12.94 -5.61 -7.42
C GLY A 164 12.93 -4.16 -6.93
N VAL A 165 11.96 -3.80 -6.08
CA VAL A 165 11.89 -2.46 -5.47
C VAL A 165 13.11 -2.21 -4.60
N GLU A 166 13.50 -3.14 -3.71
CA GLU A 166 14.68 -3.01 -2.85
C GLU A 166 15.97 -2.84 -3.67
N VAL A 167 16.12 -3.62 -4.75
CA VAL A 167 17.27 -3.52 -5.66
C VAL A 167 17.30 -2.14 -6.34
N ILE A 168 16.15 -1.63 -6.82
CA ILE A 168 16.09 -0.31 -7.45
C ILE A 168 16.39 0.80 -6.44
N GLN A 169 15.86 0.72 -5.23
CA GLN A 169 16.15 1.70 -4.17
C GLN A 169 17.64 1.74 -3.83
N TYR A 170 18.30 0.60 -3.78
CA TYR A 170 19.73 0.50 -3.57
C TYR A 170 20.54 1.13 -4.73
N ILE A 171 20.21 0.78 -5.98
CA ILE A 171 20.88 1.32 -7.18
C ILE A 171 20.71 2.85 -7.26
N TRP A 172 19.52 3.36 -6.99
CA TRP A 172 19.23 4.80 -7.04
C TRP A 172 19.66 5.56 -5.78
N LYS A 173 20.21 4.85 -4.79
CA LYS A 173 20.67 5.43 -3.52
C LYS A 173 19.57 6.20 -2.78
N VAL A 174 18.33 5.73 -2.89
CA VAL A 174 17.18 6.29 -2.18
C VAL A 174 16.76 5.45 -0.97
N GLY A 175 17.40 4.29 -0.77
CA GLY A 175 17.23 3.37 0.35
C GLY A 175 18.40 2.40 0.47
N SER A 176 18.38 1.56 1.50
CA SER A 176 19.26 0.40 1.67
C SER A 176 18.53 -0.85 1.18
N ALA A 177 19.25 -1.82 0.58
CA ALA A 177 18.66 -3.13 0.32
C ALA A 177 18.62 -3.92 1.64
N ASP A 178 17.44 -4.09 2.21
CA ASP A 178 17.25 -4.71 3.53
C ASP A 178 16.29 -5.91 3.43
N ILE A 179 16.79 -7.09 3.82
CA ILE A 179 15.99 -8.30 3.85
C ILE A 179 14.80 -8.19 4.83
N ASP A 180 14.93 -7.42 5.90
CA ASP A 180 13.85 -7.22 6.86
C ASP A 180 12.70 -6.41 6.25
N ASP A 181 12.99 -5.45 5.36
CA ASP A 181 11.96 -4.74 4.62
C ASP A 181 11.22 -5.68 3.66
N ILE A 182 11.94 -6.61 3.01
CA ILE A 182 11.30 -7.65 2.20
C ILE A 182 10.38 -8.52 3.06
N ILE A 183 10.84 -8.97 4.24
CA ILE A 183 10.05 -9.80 5.15
C ILE A 183 8.79 -9.07 5.61
N LEU A 184 8.92 -7.81 6.04
CA LEU A 184 7.79 -7.00 6.51
C LEU A 184 6.77 -6.73 5.38
N ASN A 185 7.23 -6.31 4.22
CA ASN A 185 6.37 -6.06 3.06
C ASN A 185 5.65 -7.35 2.61
N MET A 186 6.37 -8.48 2.54
CA MET A 186 5.77 -9.79 2.22
C MET A 186 4.75 -10.23 3.27
N SER A 187 5.04 -10.04 4.55
CA SER A 187 4.09 -10.38 5.61
C SER A 187 2.76 -9.64 5.46
N GLY A 188 2.82 -8.34 5.10
CA GLY A 188 1.64 -7.53 4.86
C GLY A 188 0.76 -8.05 3.72
N VAL A 189 1.33 -8.34 2.56
CA VAL A 189 0.56 -8.88 1.42
C VAL A 189 0.04 -10.28 1.67
N LEU A 190 0.74 -11.10 2.46
CA LEU A 190 0.27 -12.44 2.84
C LEU A 190 -0.88 -12.37 3.85
N ILE A 191 -0.80 -11.51 4.84
CA ILE A 191 -1.91 -11.24 5.78
C ILE A 191 -3.15 -10.82 4.98
N LEU A 192 -2.99 -9.88 4.06
CA LEU A 192 -4.10 -9.45 3.21
C LEU A 192 -4.66 -10.60 2.36
N TYR A 193 -3.80 -11.42 1.75
CA TYR A 193 -4.22 -12.58 0.97
C TYR A 193 -5.11 -13.51 1.79
N ILE A 194 -4.72 -13.82 3.04
CA ILE A 194 -5.50 -14.65 3.97
C ILE A 194 -6.86 -13.99 4.24
N VAL A 195 -6.87 -12.69 4.54
CA VAL A 195 -8.11 -11.93 4.77
C VAL A 195 -9.05 -11.99 3.58
N LEU A 196 -8.52 -11.83 2.35
CA LEU A 196 -9.33 -11.89 1.11
C LEU A 196 -9.87 -13.29 0.80
N LYS A 197 -9.33 -14.34 1.42
CA LYS A 197 -9.83 -15.72 1.32
C LYS A 197 -11.00 -16.01 2.27
N ILE A 198 -11.27 -15.16 3.25
CA ILE A 198 -12.40 -15.33 4.17
C ILE A 198 -13.69 -15.40 3.35
N PRO A 199 -14.57 -16.41 3.55
CA PRO A 199 -15.74 -16.65 2.70
C PRO A 199 -16.68 -15.44 2.56
N PHE A 200 -16.84 -14.67 3.62
CA PHE A 200 -17.67 -13.47 3.61
C PHE A 200 -17.05 -12.38 2.70
N ILE A 201 -15.76 -12.16 2.79
CA ILE A 201 -15.02 -11.14 2.00
C ILE A 201 -14.94 -11.58 0.53
N LYS A 202 -14.65 -12.88 0.29
CA LYS A 202 -14.60 -13.44 -1.07
C LYS A 202 -15.88 -13.25 -1.87
N LYS A 203 -17.05 -13.23 -1.22
CA LYS A 203 -18.35 -12.99 -1.86
C LYS A 203 -18.56 -11.56 -2.35
N LEU A 204 -17.70 -10.62 -1.97
CA LEU A 204 -17.78 -9.21 -2.39
C LEU A 204 -17.18 -8.98 -3.78
N PHE A 205 -16.30 -9.88 -4.25
CA PHE A 205 -15.52 -9.81 -5.50
C PHE A 205 -15.70 -11.05 -6.37
#